data_330069d6c0ebf9bb9d2e4fb753c8bf3e
#
_entry.id   330069d6c0ebf9bb9d2e4fb753c8bf3e
#
_cell.length_a   1.000
_cell.length_b   1.000
_cell.length_c   1.000
_cell.angle_alpha   90.00
_cell.angle_beta   90.00
_cell.angle_gamma   90.00
#
_symmetry.space_group_name_H-M   'P 1'
#
loop_
_entity.id
_entity.type
_entity.pdbx_description
1 polymer ?
#
loop_
_entity_poly.entity_id
_entity_poly.type
_entity_poly.pdbx_seq_one_letter_code
_entity_poly.pdbx_strand_id
1 'polypeptide(L)'
;MNRLCLVFLLSCALVGCASTSPPVVLSPYPALHDELFTSYEAFPVETEEEVFYLSPEAKAFVDRATIISGGSAHHKSVKKLVSAIFDHSEMGLLYRNNANSTADTTFNNRAANCLSLSIMTYAMAQHAGFEAKFYEVDIPEYWTRREGFSFLNGHINLRVGISKDPTVMNIGPSFADVDFDPQMLRNHFPRINVTKKRILAMFYNNKGADALISNSYTRAYSYFRAAAVLAPELEQSWVNLGVLYRMVGEFDYAQQSYDYALNLNENNLTAWENLAILHRHKGEMDRADEIKVMVDFRRKSNPFYHFILGEQALEEGRYEEALTFYQRALRLDNTRHEVVFGMSKVYYALGDISSAERFLKRAVLLAPNEQD
;
A
#
# COMPACT_ATOMS: atom_id res chain seq x y z
N MET A 1 64.79 59.16 43.24
CA MET A 1 63.35 59.32 43.50
C MET A 1 62.55 58.51 42.44
N ASN A 2 62.19 57.29 42.88
CA ASN A 2 61.56 56.32 42.01
C ASN A 2 60.05 56.57 41.89
N ARG A 3 59.52 56.59 40.66
CA ARG A 3 58.07 56.50 40.40
C ARG A 3 57.78 55.12 39.83
N LEU A 4 57.11 54.32 40.65
CA LEU A 4 56.53 53.02 40.25
C LEU A 4 55.24 53.29 39.43
N CYS A 5 55.21 52.87 38.19
CA CYS A 5 53.96 52.79 37.40
C CYS A 5 53.35 51.41 37.60
N LEU A 6 52.17 51.36 38.23
CA LEU A 6 51.36 50.17 38.42
C LEU A 6 50.52 50.00 37.15
N VAL A 7 50.77 48.95 36.36
CA VAL A 7 49.94 48.58 35.24
C VAL A 7 48.89 47.59 35.73
N PHE A 8 47.62 48.00 35.72
CA PHE A 8 46.46 47.12 35.93
C PHE A 8 46.13 46.36 34.62
N LEU A 9 46.38 45.05 34.62
CA LEU A 9 45.92 44.14 33.58
C LEU A 9 44.48 43.74 33.87
N LEU A 10 43.54 44.27 33.09
CA LEU A 10 42.12 43.89 33.11
C LEU A 10 41.98 42.62 32.26
N SER A 11 41.85 41.45 32.87
CA SER A 11 41.55 40.19 32.20
C SER A 11 40.04 40.11 31.93
N CYS A 12 39.61 40.41 30.70
CA CYS A 12 38.25 40.11 30.21
C CYS A 12 38.14 38.60 30.02
N ALA A 13 37.43 37.92 30.91
CA ALA A 13 36.95 36.56 30.70
C ALA A 13 35.81 36.56 29.69
N LEU A 14 36.08 36.15 28.46
CA LEU A 14 35.05 35.84 27.45
C LEU A 14 34.39 34.52 27.84
N VAL A 15 33.22 34.59 28.47
CA VAL A 15 32.32 33.43 28.62
C VAL A 15 31.68 33.17 27.26
N GLY A 16 32.32 32.32 26.48
CA GLY A 16 31.73 31.79 25.26
C GLY A 16 30.56 30.84 25.63
N CYS A 17 29.33 31.24 25.36
CA CYS A 17 28.20 30.30 25.30
C CYS A 17 28.45 29.33 24.16
N ALA A 18 29.05 28.18 24.46
CA ALA A 18 29.06 27.05 23.57
C ALA A 18 27.61 26.50 23.51
N SER A 19 26.85 26.83 22.47
CA SER A 19 25.64 26.12 22.16
C SER A 19 26.03 24.71 21.72
N THR A 20 25.99 23.78 22.66
CA THR A 20 26.10 22.36 22.31
C THR A 20 24.81 21.97 21.59
N SER A 21 24.87 21.94 20.27
CA SER A 21 23.84 21.25 19.47
C SER A 21 23.70 19.82 20.04
N PRO A 22 22.49 19.31 20.24
CA PRO A 22 22.33 17.93 20.68
C PRO A 22 23.07 17.00 19.71
N PRO A 23 23.67 15.91 20.22
CA PRO A 23 24.36 14.97 19.35
C PRO A 23 23.41 14.47 18.27
N VAL A 24 23.79 14.62 17.01
CA VAL A 24 23.06 14.04 15.88
C VAL A 24 23.10 12.53 16.06
N VAL A 25 21.99 11.94 16.48
CA VAL A 25 21.82 10.48 16.52
C VAL A 25 21.70 10.05 15.08
N LEU A 26 22.79 9.56 14.49
CA LEU A 26 22.77 8.99 13.15
C LEU A 26 21.78 7.83 13.14
N SER A 27 20.78 7.90 12.27
CA SER A 27 19.83 6.79 12.06
C SER A 27 20.61 5.51 11.71
N PRO A 28 20.29 4.36 12.29
CA PRO A 28 20.88 3.08 11.89
C PRO A 28 20.55 2.71 10.43
N TYR A 29 19.60 3.43 9.81
CA TYR A 29 19.19 3.26 8.43
C TYR A 29 19.63 4.46 7.60
N PRO A 30 20.54 4.30 6.64
CA PRO A 30 21.17 5.41 5.90
C PRO A 30 20.19 6.25 5.07
N ALA A 31 18.95 5.78 4.87
CA ALA A 31 17.90 6.49 4.13
C ALA A 31 16.81 7.12 5.02
N LEU A 32 17.02 7.22 6.33
CA LEU A 32 16.12 7.95 7.24
C LEU A 32 16.75 9.28 7.65
N HIS A 33 16.07 10.37 7.29
CA HIS A 33 16.54 11.76 7.48
C HIS A 33 15.56 12.53 8.37
N ASP A 34 15.57 12.18 9.68
CA ASP A 34 14.69 12.78 10.70
C ASP A 34 14.87 14.31 10.78
N GLU A 35 16.05 14.81 10.45
CA GLU A 35 16.38 16.24 10.45
C GLU A 35 15.58 17.07 9.43
N LEU A 36 15.07 16.47 8.35
CA LEU A 36 14.22 17.15 7.38
C LEU A 36 12.79 17.33 7.87
N PHE A 37 12.34 16.47 8.75
CA PHE A 37 10.98 16.41 9.24
C PHE A 37 10.92 16.47 10.76
N THR A 38 11.60 17.46 11.36
CA THR A 38 11.85 17.59 12.80
C THR A 38 10.61 17.50 13.69
N SER A 39 9.41 17.73 13.14
CA SER A 39 8.13 17.62 13.85
C SER A 39 7.36 16.32 13.57
N TYR A 40 7.99 15.30 12.99
CA TYR A 40 7.30 14.06 12.64
C TYR A 40 6.70 13.34 13.86
N GLU A 41 7.32 13.47 15.04
CA GLU A 41 6.84 12.90 16.30
C GLU A 41 5.49 13.48 16.76
N ALA A 42 5.11 14.67 16.26
CA ALA A 42 3.79 15.24 16.50
C ALA A 42 2.66 14.53 15.72
N PHE A 43 3.03 13.61 14.83
CA PHE A 43 2.11 12.79 14.05
C PHE A 43 2.30 11.30 14.42
N PRO A 44 1.84 10.87 15.61
CA PRO A 44 1.97 9.48 16.02
C PRO A 44 1.20 8.57 15.03
N VAL A 45 1.78 7.40 14.78
CA VAL A 45 1.11 6.35 14.02
C VAL A 45 0.28 5.48 14.96
N GLU A 46 -0.74 4.83 14.45
CA GLU A 46 -1.55 3.88 15.21
C GLU A 46 -0.70 2.73 15.75
N THR A 47 -0.89 2.36 16.99
CA THR A 47 -0.22 1.20 17.59
C THR A 47 -0.75 -0.11 16.99
N GLU A 48 -0.01 -1.20 17.15
CA GLU A 48 -0.49 -2.52 16.75
C GLU A 48 -1.84 -2.85 17.39
N GLU A 49 -2.02 -2.52 18.66
CA GLU A 49 -3.27 -2.74 19.39
C GLU A 49 -4.44 -1.97 18.77
N GLU A 50 -4.23 -0.70 18.40
CA GLU A 50 -5.24 0.14 17.75
C GLU A 50 -5.59 -0.38 16.34
N VAL A 51 -4.60 -0.83 15.57
CA VAL A 51 -4.82 -1.34 14.20
C VAL A 51 -5.69 -2.60 14.21
N PHE A 52 -5.51 -3.49 15.20
CA PHE A 52 -6.23 -4.76 15.32
C PHE A 52 -7.36 -4.74 16.37
N TYR A 53 -7.68 -3.58 16.92
CA TYR A 53 -8.77 -3.44 17.90
C TYR A 53 -10.13 -3.75 17.28
N LEU A 54 -11.01 -4.39 18.06
CA LEU A 54 -12.41 -4.59 17.74
C LEU A 54 -13.28 -4.00 18.87
N SER A 55 -14.24 -3.19 18.51
CA SER A 55 -15.29 -2.70 19.43
C SER A 55 -16.14 -3.84 20.00
N PRO A 56 -16.88 -3.59 21.08
CA PRO A 56 -17.84 -4.56 21.61
C PRO A 56 -18.87 -5.00 20.56
N GLU A 57 -19.28 -4.10 19.67
CA GLU A 57 -20.22 -4.34 18.57
C GLU A 57 -19.64 -5.31 17.54
N ALA A 58 -18.38 -5.08 17.14
CA ALA A 58 -17.66 -5.96 16.22
C ALA A 58 -17.45 -7.36 16.83
N LYS A 59 -17.10 -7.44 18.11
CA LYS A 59 -16.99 -8.71 18.84
C LYS A 59 -18.34 -9.45 18.92
N ALA A 60 -19.42 -8.74 19.24
CA ALA A 60 -20.77 -9.31 19.28
C ALA A 60 -21.21 -9.81 17.89
N PHE A 61 -20.84 -9.11 16.81
CA PHE A 61 -21.05 -9.61 15.44
C PHE A 61 -20.34 -10.95 15.22
N VAL A 62 -19.07 -11.07 15.58
CA VAL A 62 -18.27 -12.31 15.43
C VAL A 62 -18.91 -13.44 16.24
N ASP A 63 -19.32 -13.18 17.47
CA ASP A 63 -19.94 -14.19 18.33
C ASP A 63 -21.24 -14.73 17.72
N ARG A 64 -22.11 -13.87 17.18
CA ARG A 64 -23.33 -14.28 16.47
C ARG A 64 -23.02 -15.04 15.18
N ALA A 65 -22.10 -14.51 14.34
CA ALA A 65 -21.77 -15.07 13.04
C ALA A 65 -21.11 -16.45 13.11
N THR A 66 -20.47 -16.80 14.24
CA THR A 66 -19.74 -18.06 14.37
C THR A 66 -20.54 -19.20 14.99
N ILE A 67 -21.69 -18.94 15.64
CA ILE A 67 -22.51 -19.96 16.30
C ILE A 67 -23.16 -20.90 15.30
N ILE A 68 -23.05 -22.22 15.51
CA ILE A 68 -23.77 -23.25 14.75
C ILE A 68 -25.02 -23.64 15.51
N SER A 69 -26.20 -23.35 14.95
CA SER A 69 -27.49 -23.78 15.51
C SER A 69 -27.64 -25.29 15.38
N GLY A 70 -27.87 -26.00 16.49
CA GLY A 70 -28.25 -27.42 16.50
C GLY A 70 -27.17 -28.44 16.86
N GLY A 71 -25.95 -28.02 17.21
CA GLY A 71 -24.91 -28.90 17.77
C GLY A 71 -24.75 -28.72 19.27
N SER A 72 -24.27 -29.77 19.98
CA SER A 72 -23.83 -29.64 21.37
C SER A 72 -22.87 -28.45 21.49
N ALA A 73 -23.10 -27.63 22.50
CA ALA A 73 -22.45 -26.35 22.77
C ALA A 73 -21.03 -26.19 22.16
N HIS A 74 -20.84 -25.13 21.35
CA HIS A 74 -19.55 -24.52 21.02
C HIS A 74 -18.80 -24.95 19.75
N HIS A 75 -19.42 -25.49 18.72
CA HIS A 75 -18.77 -25.58 17.42
C HIS A 75 -18.90 -24.25 16.65
N LYS A 76 -17.84 -23.44 16.68
CA LYS A 76 -17.74 -22.22 15.87
C LYS A 76 -17.35 -22.56 14.43
N SER A 77 -17.90 -21.85 13.45
CA SER A 77 -17.65 -22.11 12.03
C SER A 77 -16.88 -20.97 11.36
N VAL A 78 -15.67 -21.26 10.88
CA VAL A 78 -14.88 -20.34 10.04
C VAL A 78 -15.67 -19.90 8.81
N LYS A 79 -16.34 -20.86 8.13
CA LYS A 79 -17.12 -20.55 6.91
C LYS A 79 -18.25 -19.56 7.16
N LYS A 80 -18.93 -19.70 8.30
CA LYS A 80 -20.01 -18.76 8.66
C LYS A 80 -19.49 -17.35 8.89
N LEU A 81 -18.34 -17.21 9.59
CA LEU A 81 -17.71 -15.90 9.77
C LEU A 81 -17.39 -15.26 8.43
N VAL A 82 -16.72 -16.02 7.52
CA VAL A 82 -16.35 -15.51 6.20
C VAL A 82 -17.60 -15.15 5.38
N SER A 83 -18.63 -16.01 5.39
CA SER A 83 -19.89 -15.69 4.69
C SER A 83 -20.55 -14.44 5.25
N ALA A 84 -20.61 -14.26 6.57
CA ALA A 84 -21.25 -13.10 7.20
C ALA A 84 -20.52 -11.77 6.88
N ILE A 85 -19.22 -11.79 6.63
CA ILE A 85 -18.46 -10.60 6.23
C ILE A 85 -18.93 -10.09 4.85
N PHE A 86 -19.18 -11.00 3.90
CA PHE A 86 -19.55 -10.65 2.53
C PHE A 86 -21.06 -10.63 2.27
N ASP A 87 -21.86 -11.26 3.12
CA ASP A 87 -23.31 -11.30 2.95
C ASP A 87 -23.93 -9.91 3.18
N HIS A 88 -24.64 -9.40 2.16
CA HIS A 88 -25.34 -8.11 2.23
C HIS A 88 -26.41 -8.02 3.33
N SER A 89 -26.98 -9.15 3.74
CA SER A 89 -27.93 -9.22 4.85
C SER A 89 -27.29 -9.12 6.23
N GLU A 90 -25.97 -9.31 6.31
CA GLU A 90 -25.16 -9.25 7.55
C GLU A 90 -24.26 -8.01 7.54
N MET A 91 -22.99 -8.13 7.11
CA MET A 91 -22.07 -7.00 7.03
C MET A 91 -22.09 -6.33 5.65
N GLY A 92 -22.12 -7.09 4.56
CA GLY A 92 -22.12 -6.56 3.19
C GLY A 92 -20.90 -5.71 2.89
N LEU A 93 -19.69 -6.21 3.19
CA LEU A 93 -18.45 -5.47 3.05
C LEU A 93 -18.17 -5.17 1.57
N LEU A 94 -17.90 -3.90 1.26
CA LEU A 94 -17.60 -3.42 -0.08
C LEU A 94 -16.10 -3.27 -0.31
N TYR A 95 -15.64 -3.60 -1.52
CA TYR A 95 -14.27 -3.28 -1.92
C TYR A 95 -14.12 -1.78 -2.19
N ARG A 96 -13.10 -1.17 -1.59
CA ARG A 96 -12.65 0.20 -1.90
C ARG A 96 -11.14 0.27 -1.81
N ASN A 97 -10.49 0.49 -2.94
CA ASN A 97 -9.03 0.49 -3.04
C ASN A 97 -8.33 1.49 -2.09
N ASN A 98 -8.97 2.62 -1.80
CA ASN A 98 -8.45 3.66 -0.91
C ASN A 98 -8.89 3.51 0.57
N ALA A 99 -9.52 2.41 0.94
CA ALA A 99 -9.96 2.17 2.32
C ALA A 99 -8.83 1.58 3.17
N ASN A 100 -7.83 2.39 3.51
CA ASN A 100 -6.74 2.04 4.42
C ASN A 100 -7.18 2.29 5.87
N SER A 101 -7.80 1.29 6.49
CA SER A 101 -8.49 1.43 7.78
C SER A 101 -8.05 0.37 8.78
N THR A 102 -8.13 0.70 10.07
CA THR A 102 -7.99 -0.25 11.18
C THR A 102 -9.14 -1.27 11.17
N ALA A 103 -9.01 -2.35 11.93
CA ALA A 103 -10.04 -3.40 11.98
C ALA A 103 -11.43 -2.86 12.34
N ASP A 104 -11.53 -2.06 13.39
CA ASP A 104 -12.82 -1.51 13.85
C ASP A 104 -13.38 -0.46 12.89
N THR A 105 -12.54 0.40 12.33
CA THR A 105 -12.95 1.37 11.32
C THR A 105 -13.46 0.67 10.04
N THR A 106 -12.84 -0.43 9.64
CA THR A 106 -13.29 -1.26 8.51
C THR A 106 -14.67 -1.87 8.79
N PHE A 107 -14.88 -2.40 10.00
CA PHE A 107 -16.16 -2.95 10.43
C PHE A 107 -17.27 -1.90 10.36
N ASN A 108 -17.03 -0.71 10.92
CA ASN A 108 -18.02 0.35 11.00
C ASN A 108 -18.35 0.96 9.63
N ASN A 109 -17.35 1.15 8.77
CA ASN A 109 -17.52 1.76 7.44
C ASN A 109 -18.01 0.76 6.39
N ARG A 110 -17.93 -0.54 6.64
CA ARG A 110 -18.27 -1.62 5.71
C ARG A 110 -17.56 -1.49 4.37
N ALA A 111 -16.33 -1.00 4.39
CA ALA A 111 -15.51 -0.79 3.21
C ALA A 111 -14.05 -1.10 3.52
N ALA A 112 -13.39 -1.84 2.63
CA ALA A 112 -12.01 -2.26 2.80
C ALA A 112 -11.29 -2.44 1.46
N ASN A 113 -9.97 -2.26 1.47
CA ASN A 113 -9.09 -2.88 0.49
C ASN A 113 -8.63 -4.26 1.00
N CYS A 114 -7.82 -4.98 0.21
CA CYS A 114 -7.36 -6.33 0.58
C CYS A 114 -6.66 -6.36 1.94
N LEU A 115 -5.82 -5.35 2.23
CA LEU A 115 -5.05 -5.28 3.47
C LEU A 115 -5.96 -5.02 4.67
N SER A 116 -6.88 -4.05 4.59
CA SER A 116 -7.82 -3.72 5.66
C SER A 116 -8.82 -4.84 5.93
N LEU A 117 -9.28 -5.54 4.88
CA LEU A 117 -10.06 -6.77 5.02
C LEU A 117 -9.29 -7.82 5.82
N SER A 118 -8.04 -8.06 5.42
CA SER A 118 -7.21 -9.07 6.08
C SER A 118 -6.93 -8.71 7.54
N ILE A 119 -6.69 -7.43 7.86
CA ILE A 119 -6.49 -6.93 9.23
C ILE A 119 -7.76 -7.15 10.07
N MET A 120 -8.93 -6.72 9.57
CA MET A 120 -10.21 -6.89 10.27
C MET A 120 -10.53 -8.38 10.49
N THR A 121 -10.43 -9.18 9.42
CA THR A 121 -10.77 -10.62 9.52
C THR A 121 -9.78 -11.36 10.42
N TYR A 122 -8.50 -10.96 10.45
CA TYR A 122 -7.53 -11.52 11.40
C TYR A 122 -7.97 -11.23 12.85
N ALA A 123 -8.30 -9.98 13.16
CA ALA A 123 -8.77 -9.60 14.50
C ALA A 123 -10.05 -10.36 14.89
N MET A 124 -11.00 -10.50 13.97
CA MET A 124 -12.23 -11.29 14.17
C MET A 124 -11.95 -12.77 14.39
N ALA A 125 -11.03 -13.35 13.61
CA ALA A 125 -10.62 -14.74 13.76
C ALA A 125 -9.96 -15.00 15.11
N GLN A 126 -9.08 -14.10 15.56
CA GLN A 126 -8.44 -14.18 16.88
C GLN A 126 -9.48 -14.11 18.01
N HIS A 127 -10.47 -13.18 17.92
CA HIS A 127 -11.56 -13.09 18.91
C HIS A 127 -12.40 -14.37 18.96
N ALA A 128 -12.65 -14.99 17.80
CA ALA A 128 -13.37 -16.26 17.71
C ALA A 128 -12.57 -17.48 18.21
N GLY A 129 -11.25 -17.34 18.43
CA GLY A 129 -10.34 -18.44 18.81
C GLY A 129 -9.90 -19.28 17.61
N PHE A 130 -9.94 -18.72 16.40
CA PHE A 130 -9.43 -19.34 15.17
C PHE A 130 -7.95 -19.02 14.95
N GLU A 131 -7.24 -19.93 14.27
CA GLU A 131 -5.93 -19.60 13.71
C GLU A 131 -6.09 -18.78 12.45
N ALA A 132 -5.24 -17.76 12.26
CA ALA A 132 -5.22 -16.95 11.06
C ALA A 132 -3.77 -16.68 10.62
N LYS A 133 -3.53 -16.75 9.30
CA LYS A 133 -2.21 -16.52 8.69
C LYS A 133 -2.36 -15.62 7.49
N PHE A 134 -1.51 -14.59 7.43
CA PHE A 134 -1.43 -13.69 6.29
C PHE A 134 -0.57 -14.26 5.17
N TYR A 135 -0.98 -14.01 3.94
CA TYR A 135 -0.22 -14.36 2.75
C TYR A 135 -0.13 -13.17 1.81
N GLU A 136 1.09 -12.85 1.40
CA GLU A 136 1.35 -11.97 0.27
C GLU A 136 1.31 -12.84 -0.99
N VAL A 137 0.54 -12.41 -1.98
CA VAL A 137 0.32 -13.14 -3.23
C VAL A 137 1.12 -12.49 -4.34
N ASP A 138 1.96 -13.27 -5.01
CA ASP A 138 2.80 -12.80 -6.11
C ASP A 138 1.98 -12.70 -7.40
N ILE A 139 1.26 -11.59 -7.52
CA ILE A 139 0.45 -11.26 -8.70
C ILE A 139 1.26 -10.38 -9.67
N PRO A 140 0.93 -10.38 -10.98
CA PRO A 140 1.48 -9.40 -11.89
C PRO A 140 1.24 -7.98 -11.38
N GLU A 141 2.25 -7.12 -11.52
CA GLU A 141 2.10 -5.71 -11.15
C GLU A 141 0.83 -5.12 -11.78
N TYR A 142 -0.01 -4.48 -10.96
CA TYR A 142 -1.12 -3.68 -11.44
C TYR A 142 -1.22 -2.38 -10.66
N TRP A 143 -1.73 -1.34 -11.32
CA TRP A 143 -1.77 0.00 -10.77
C TRP A 143 -3.17 0.57 -10.79
N THR A 144 -3.42 1.44 -9.82
CA THR A 144 -4.57 2.35 -9.84
C THR A 144 -4.07 3.80 -9.85
N ARG A 145 -4.83 4.70 -10.48
CA ARG A 145 -4.51 6.13 -10.47
C ARG A 145 -5.41 6.87 -9.48
N ARG A 146 -4.76 7.78 -8.73
CA ARG A 146 -5.47 8.66 -7.81
C ARG A 146 -4.66 9.97 -7.67
N GLU A 147 -5.30 11.12 -7.81
CA GLU A 147 -4.71 12.45 -7.68
C GLU A 147 -3.41 12.65 -8.52
N GLY A 148 -3.40 12.07 -9.74
CA GLY A 148 -2.22 12.13 -10.62
C GLY A 148 -1.10 11.14 -10.31
N PHE A 149 -1.20 10.36 -9.23
CA PHE A 149 -0.23 9.34 -8.86
C PHE A 149 -0.66 7.94 -9.31
N SER A 150 0.30 7.13 -9.73
CA SER A 150 0.11 5.70 -9.98
C SER A 150 0.50 4.91 -8.75
N PHE A 151 -0.45 4.16 -8.18
CA PHE A 151 -0.23 3.30 -7.03
C PHE A 151 -0.05 1.86 -7.49
N LEU A 152 1.10 1.28 -7.19
CA LEU A 152 1.31 -0.15 -7.33
C LEU A 152 0.52 -0.87 -6.24
N ASN A 153 -0.40 -1.74 -6.65
CA ASN A 153 -1.22 -2.49 -5.72
C ASN A 153 -0.58 -3.87 -5.46
N GLY A 154 -0.32 -4.17 -4.20
CA GLY A 154 0.00 -5.51 -3.74
C GLY A 154 -1.27 -6.29 -3.44
N HIS A 155 -1.17 -7.61 -3.33
CA HIS A 155 -2.30 -8.46 -2.99
C HIS A 155 -2.00 -9.26 -1.72
N ILE A 156 -2.87 -9.08 -0.73
CA ILE A 156 -2.81 -9.78 0.56
C ILE A 156 -4.11 -10.55 0.73
N ASN A 157 -3.98 -11.83 1.10
CA ASN A 157 -5.12 -12.59 1.57
C ASN A 157 -4.86 -13.19 2.96
N LEU A 158 -5.92 -13.68 3.58
CA LEU A 158 -5.88 -14.29 4.89
C LEU A 158 -6.39 -15.73 4.81
N ARG A 159 -5.66 -16.66 5.40
CA ARG A 159 -6.15 -18.01 5.66
C ARG A 159 -6.60 -18.12 7.10
N VAL A 160 -7.86 -18.49 7.32
CA VAL A 160 -8.44 -18.72 8.63
C VAL A 160 -8.74 -20.22 8.79
N GLY A 161 -8.33 -20.80 9.91
CA GLY A 161 -8.50 -22.21 10.19
C GLY A 161 -8.90 -22.46 11.64
N ILE A 162 -9.36 -23.70 11.89
CA ILE A 162 -9.61 -24.17 13.26
C ILE A 162 -8.26 -24.64 13.81
N SER A 163 -7.91 -24.21 15.03
CA SER A 163 -6.76 -24.75 15.74
C SER A 163 -6.87 -26.28 15.80
N LYS A 164 -5.81 -26.97 15.42
CA LYS A 164 -5.78 -28.43 15.49
C LYS A 164 -5.74 -28.85 16.95
N ASP A 165 -6.89 -29.09 17.53
CA ASP A 165 -6.96 -29.86 18.76
C ASP A 165 -6.64 -31.33 18.39
N PRO A 166 -5.53 -31.91 18.87
CA PRO A 166 -5.15 -33.30 18.54
C PRO A 166 -6.18 -34.32 19.01
N THR A 167 -7.13 -33.93 19.87
CA THR A 167 -8.19 -34.80 20.41
C THR A 167 -9.46 -34.80 19.58
N VAL A 168 -9.60 -33.86 18.59
CA VAL A 168 -10.80 -33.71 17.77
C VAL A 168 -10.54 -34.13 16.33
N MET A 169 -11.21 -35.17 15.86
CA MET A 169 -11.14 -35.62 14.47
C MET A 169 -12.05 -34.71 13.61
N ASN A 170 -11.47 -33.71 12.96
CA ASN A 170 -12.19 -32.81 12.04
C ASN A 170 -12.33 -33.48 10.66
N ILE A 171 -13.55 -33.83 10.28
CA ILE A 171 -13.89 -34.33 8.95
C ILE A 171 -14.34 -33.12 8.09
N GLY A 172 -13.41 -32.57 7.29
CA GLY A 172 -13.70 -31.45 6.37
C GLY A 172 -12.54 -30.48 6.22
N PRO A 173 -12.63 -29.50 5.31
CA PRO A 173 -11.60 -28.48 5.16
C PRO A 173 -11.49 -27.66 6.44
N SER A 174 -10.31 -27.72 7.07
CA SER A 174 -10.02 -27.06 8.35
C SER A 174 -9.69 -25.57 8.19
N PHE A 175 -9.81 -25.00 6.99
CA PHE A 175 -9.48 -23.60 6.71
C PHE A 175 -10.40 -23.00 5.64
N ALA A 176 -10.47 -21.66 5.62
CA ALA A 176 -11.04 -20.85 4.54
C ALA A 176 -10.04 -19.75 4.17
N ASP A 177 -9.86 -19.50 2.88
CA ASP A 177 -9.14 -18.34 2.39
C ASP A 177 -10.13 -17.17 2.26
N VAL A 178 -9.72 -15.98 2.70
CA VAL A 178 -10.51 -14.74 2.71
C VAL A 178 -9.86 -13.77 1.75
N ASP A 179 -10.60 -13.43 0.71
CA ASP A 179 -10.15 -12.54 -0.36
C ASP A 179 -11.36 -11.83 -0.96
N PHE A 180 -11.17 -10.58 -1.42
CA PHE A 180 -12.18 -9.88 -2.21
C PHE A 180 -12.28 -10.42 -3.64
N ASP A 181 -11.15 -10.89 -4.20
CA ASP A 181 -11.11 -11.38 -5.58
C ASP A 181 -11.01 -12.91 -5.63
N PRO A 182 -12.14 -13.61 -5.79
CA PRO A 182 -12.14 -15.07 -5.94
C PRO A 182 -11.36 -15.56 -7.18
N GLN A 183 -11.13 -14.71 -8.19
CA GLN A 183 -10.37 -15.08 -9.38
C GLN A 183 -8.88 -15.21 -9.07
N MET A 184 -8.36 -14.38 -8.17
CA MET A 184 -6.99 -14.48 -7.67
C MET A 184 -6.73 -15.81 -6.98
N LEU A 185 -7.72 -16.33 -6.24
CA LEU A 185 -7.66 -17.67 -5.64
C LEU A 185 -7.65 -18.81 -6.70
N ARG A 186 -8.33 -18.61 -7.83
CA ARG A 186 -8.41 -19.61 -8.91
C ARG A 186 -7.13 -19.71 -9.73
N ASN A 187 -6.43 -18.60 -9.91
CA ASN A 187 -5.24 -18.51 -10.76
C ASN A 187 -3.98 -19.12 -10.12
N HIS A 188 -4.05 -19.59 -8.86
CA HIS A 188 -2.97 -20.29 -8.16
C HIS A 188 -1.63 -19.53 -8.16
N PHE A 189 -1.67 -18.22 -8.01
CA PHE A 189 -0.45 -17.43 -7.87
C PHE A 189 0.37 -17.90 -6.66
N PRO A 190 1.71 -17.86 -6.76
CA PRO A 190 2.57 -18.13 -5.62
C PRO A 190 2.22 -17.22 -4.45
N ARG A 191 2.27 -17.75 -3.24
CA ARG A 191 1.99 -16.97 -2.04
C ARG A 191 2.97 -17.29 -0.93
N ILE A 192 3.36 -16.26 -0.22
CA ILE A 192 4.35 -16.33 0.85
C ILE A 192 3.64 -15.97 2.15
N ASN A 193 3.85 -16.81 3.18
CA ASN A 193 3.36 -16.48 4.51
C ASN A 193 4.13 -15.27 5.05
N VAL A 194 3.41 -14.24 5.50
CA VAL A 194 4.00 -13.02 6.05
C VAL A 194 3.60 -12.82 7.50
N THR A 195 4.46 -12.14 8.24
CA THR A 195 4.24 -11.88 9.66
C THR A 195 3.23 -10.75 9.88
N LYS A 196 2.56 -10.77 11.04
CA LYS A 196 1.72 -9.66 11.49
C LYS A 196 2.48 -8.31 11.50
N LYS A 197 3.78 -8.36 11.85
CA LYS A 197 4.68 -7.21 11.83
C LYS A 197 4.82 -6.61 10.43
N ARG A 198 4.97 -7.46 9.39
CA ARG A 198 5.04 -7.01 7.98
C ARG A 198 3.70 -6.41 7.52
N ILE A 199 2.56 -6.98 7.94
CA ILE A 199 1.23 -6.43 7.66
C ILE A 199 1.05 -5.04 8.27
N LEU A 200 1.49 -4.84 9.51
CA LEU A 200 1.46 -3.53 10.16
C LEU A 200 2.35 -2.51 9.44
N ALA A 201 3.54 -2.92 8.98
CA ALA A 201 4.39 -2.07 8.17
C ALA A 201 3.74 -1.69 6.82
N MET A 202 3.07 -2.64 6.15
CA MET A 202 2.30 -2.36 4.93
C MET A 202 1.14 -1.38 5.20
N PHE A 203 0.46 -1.50 6.34
CA PHE A 203 -0.57 -0.56 6.76
C PHE A 203 -0.01 0.85 6.91
N TYR A 204 1.11 1.01 7.61
CA TYR A 204 1.77 2.31 7.75
C TYR A 204 2.23 2.86 6.40
N ASN A 205 2.81 2.02 5.55
CA ASN A 205 3.22 2.41 4.20
C ASN A 205 2.04 2.98 3.39
N ASN A 206 0.87 2.34 3.44
CA ASN A 206 -0.33 2.81 2.75
C ASN A 206 -0.88 4.12 3.35
N LYS A 207 -0.88 4.26 4.69
CA LYS A 207 -1.25 5.52 5.37
C LYS A 207 -0.30 6.65 5.01
N GLY A 208 1.00 6.34 4.89
CA GLY A 208 2.01 7.29 4.43
C GLY A 208 1.75 7.75 3.00
N ALA A 209 1.38 6.84 2.11
CA ALA A 209 1.02 7.18 0.72
C ALA A 209 -0.25 8.07 0.66
N ASP A 210 -1.27 7.81 1.48
CA ASP A 210 -2.46 8.68 1.59
C ASP A 210 -2.09 10.08 2.09
N ALA A 211 -1.19 10.19 3.08
CA ALA A 211 -0.69 11.47 3.57
C ALA A 211 0.12 12.22 2.51
N LEU A 212 0.94 11.49 1.74
CA LEU A 212 1.79 12.05 0.67
C LEU A 212 0.96 12.73 -0.42
N ILE A 213 -0.07 12.05 -0.95
CA ILE A 213 -0.95 12.63 -1.98
C ILE A 213 -1.79 13.79 -1.46
N SER A 214 -2.04 13.83 -0.15
CA SER A 214 -2.69 14.96 0.52
C SER A 214 -1.71 16.10 0.86
N ASN A 215 -0.47 16.06 0.33
CA ASN A 215 0.62 17.00 0.59
C ASN A 215 0.98 17.18 2.08
N SER A 216 0.62 16.20 2.92
CA SER A 216 0.94 16.19 4.35
C SER A 216 2.31 15.50 4.58
N TYR A 217 3.40 16.13 4.10
CA TYR A 217 4.71 15.50 3.98
C TYR A 217 5.30 15.01 5.32
N THR A 218 5.18 15.81 6.38
CA THR A 218 5.68 15.40 7.70
C THR A 218 4.93 14.18 8.25
N ARG A 219 3.60 14.13 8.06
CA ARG A 219 2.80 12.95 8.41
C ARG A 219 3.16 11.74 7.53
N ALA A 220 3.38 11.95 6.23
CA ALA A 220 3.83 10.89 5.32
C ALA A 220 5.17 10.30 5.80
N TYR A 221 6.10 11.17 6.18
CA TYR A 221 7.39 10.75 6.74
C TYR A 221 7.22 9.92 8.01
N SER A 222 6.39 10.36 8.96
CA SER A 222 6.12 9.61 10.19
C SER A 222 5.67 8.17 9.90
N TYR A 223 4.74 7.99 8.98
CA TYR A 223 4.24 6.67 8.59
C TYR A 223 5.29 5.84 7.83
N PHE A 224 5.98 6.41 6.82
CA PHE A 224 6.99 5.68 6.06
C PHE A 224 8.18 5.27 6.94
N ARG A 225 8.59 6.17 7.85
CA ARG A 225 9.62 5.88 8.83
C ARG A 225 9.22 4.72 9.74
N ALA A 226 8.00 4.76 10.27
CA ALA A 226 7.48 3.68 11.12
C ALA A 226 7.45 2.35 10.36
N ALA A 227 7.02 2.34 9.09
CA ALA A 227 7.04 1.16 8.24
C ALA A 227 8.46 0.63 8.01
N ALA A 228 9.40 1.51 7.65
CA ALA A 228 10.80 1.15 7.37
C ALA A 228 11.54 0.64 8.61
N VAL A 229 11.30 1.22 9.78
CA VAL A 229 11.89 0.75 11.05
C VAL A 229 11.27 -0.58 11.48
N LEU A 230 9.96 -0.74 11.29
CA LEU A 230 9.24 -1.95 11.68
C LEU A 230 9.60 -3.16 10.81
N ALA A 231 9.70 -2.98 9.48
CA ALA A 231 10.02 -4.02 8.51
C ALA A 231 11.03 -3.47 7.47
N PRO A 232 12.33 -3.42 7.82
CA PRO A 232 13.35 -2.85 6.93
C PRO A 232 13.48 -3.57 5.58
N GLU A 233 13.04 -4.83 5.51
CA GLU A 233 12.99 -5.64 4.29
C GLU A 233 11.81 -5.29 3.36
N LEU A 234 10.91 -4.39 3.76
CA LEU A 234 9.78 -3.92 2.95
C LEU A 234 10.26 -2.81 2.01
N GLU A 235 10.73 -3.20 0.82
CA GLU A 235 11.34 -2.28 -0.14
C GLU A 235 10.39 -1.15 -0.58
N GLN A 236 9.08 -1.38 -0.58
CA GLN A 236 8.07 -0.38 -0.93
C GLN A 236 8.13 0.87 -0.02
N SER A 237 8.45 0.68 1.27
CA SER A 237 8.58 1.81 2.20
C SER A 237 9.75 2.71 1.84
N TRP A 238 10.85 2.13 1.37
CA TRP A 238 12.03 2.88 0.92
C TRP A 238 11.78 3.59 -0.42
N VAL A 239 11.06 2.94 -1.35
CA VAL A 239 10.61 3.60 -2.60
C VAL A 239 9.76 4.81 -2.27
N ASN A 240 8.79 4.69 -1.36
CA ASN A 240 7.91 5.78 -0.99
C ASN A 240 8.62 6.91 -0.22
N LEU A 241 9.61 6.60 0.62
CA LEU A 241 10.52 7.60 1.20
C LEU A 241 11.27 8.37 0.10
N GLY A 242 11.80 7.66 -0.90
CA GLY A 242 12.45 8.29 -2.04
C GLY A 242 11.51 9.20 -2.82
N VAL A 243 10.25 8.82 -3.02
CA VAL A 243 9.23 9.69 -3.64
C VAL A 243 8.99 10.94 -2.78
N LEU A 244 8.84 10.78 -1.46
CA LEU A 244 8.66 11.90 -0.54
C LEU A 244 9.86 12.87 -0.61
N TYR A 245 11.09 12.37 -0.52
CA TYR A 245 12.30 13.21 -0.61
C TYR A 245 12.37 13.95 -1.95
N ARG A 246 12.06 13.28 -3.05
CA ARG A 246 12.00 13.93 -4.38
C ARG A 246 10.95 15.06 -4.42
N MET A 247 9.78 14.85 -3.81
CA MET A 247 8.72 15.87 -3.77
C MET A 247 9.08 17.09 -2.93
N VAL A 248 9.94 16.94 -1.93
CA VAL A 248 10.45 18.08 -1.14
C VAL A 248 11.77 18.65 -1.68
N GLY A 249 12.27 18.12 -2.83
CA GLY A 249 13.45 18.65 -3.51
C GLY A 249 14.79 18.04 -3.06
N GLU A 250 14.75 17.06 -2.15
CA GLU A 250 15.93 16.40 -1.59
C GLU A 250 16.37 15.21 -2.46
N PHE A 251 16.92 15.52 -3.64
CA PHE A 251 17.19 14.54 -4.72
C PHE A 251 18.24 13.51 -4.33
N ASP A 252 19.25 13.86 -3.54
CA ASP A 252 20.30 12.93 -3.14
C ASP A 252 19.77 11.92 -2.11
N TYR A 253 18.90 12.32 -1.20
CA TYR A 253 18.22 11.43 -0.27
C TYR A 253 17.19 10.54 -0.98
N ALA A 254 16.51 11.09 -1.99
CA ALA A 254 15.63 10.29 -2.86
C ALA A 254 16.40 9.17 -3.53
N GLN A 255 17.59 9.47 -4.10
CA GLN A 255 18.46 8.48 -4.73
C GLN A 255 18.91 7.40 -3.74
N GLN A 256 19.40 7.79 -2.56
CA GLN A 256 19.81 6.84 -1.52
C GLN A 256 18.66 5.87 -1.15
N SER A 257 17.44 6.37 -1.06
CA SER A 257 16.27 5.56 -0.73
C SER A 257 15.92 4.57 -1.84
N TYR A 258 15.99 4.98 -3.11
CA TYR A 258 15.77 4.08 -4.25
C TYR A 258 16.88 3.05 -4.37
N ASP A 259 18.14 3.45 -4.19
CA ASP A 259 19.29 2.54 -4.20
C ASP A 259 19.18 1.50 -3.07
N TYR A 260 18.73 1.91 -1.89
CA TYR A 260 18.48 0.98 -0.78
C TYR A 260 17.36 -0.01 -1.11
N ALA A 261 16.25 0.44 -1.70
CA ALA A 261 15.18 -0.44 -2.15
C ALA A 261 15.66 -1.44 -3.22
N LEU A 262 16.51 -1.01 -4.15
CA LEU A 262 17.11 -1.87 -5.18
C LEU A 262 18.13 -2.86 -4.62
N ASN A 263 18.85 -2.50 -3.56
CA ASN A 263 19.72 -3.44 -2.84
C ASN A 263 18.91 -4.56 -2.14
N LEU A 264 17.69 -4.26 -1.67
CA LEU A 264 16.77 -5.27 -1.12
C LEU A 264 16.16 -6.14 -2.22
N ASN A 265 15.79 -5.54 -3.36
CA ASN A 265 15.17 -6.20 -4.50
C ASN A 265 15.57 -5.52 -5.82
N GLU A 266 16.59 -6.04 -6.48
CA GLU A 266 17.09 -5.52 -7.76
C GLU A 266 16.05 -5.56 -8.90
N ASN A 267 15.00 -6.38 -8.74
CA ASN A 267 13.92 -6.52 -9.69
C ASN A 267 12.71 -5.58 -9.40
N ASN A 268 12.83 -4.69 -8.42
CA ASN A 268 11.79 -3.70 -8.14
C ASN A 268 11.72 -2.64 -9.26
N LEU A 269 10.84 -2.89 -10.24
CA LEU A 269 10.68 -2.01 -11.40
C LEU A 269 10.11 -0.63 -11.03
N THR A 270 9.38 -0.53 -9.92
CA THR A 270 8.87 0.75 -9.42
C THR A 270 10.01 1.62 -8.86
N ALA A 271 10.99 1.02 -8.18
CA ALA A 271 12.19 1.73 -7.75
C ALA A 271 12.99 2.24 -8.96
N TRP A 272 13.21 1.39 -9.98
CA TRP A 272 13.86 1.78 -11.23
C TRP A 272 13.14 2.92 -11.95
N GLU A 273 11.81 2.85 -12.06
CA GLU A 273 11.01 3.89 -12.71
C GLU A 273 11.13 5.24 -11.97
N ASN A 274 11.04 5.23 -10.64
CA ASN A 274 11.23 6.43 -9.84
C ASN A 274 12.65 6.98 -9.92
N LEU A 275 13.67 6.12 -10.05
CA LEU A 275 15.05 6.52 -10.28
C LEU A 275 15.20 7.18 -11.66
N ALA A 276 14.54 6.67 -12.70
CA ALA A 276 14.52 7.33 -14.02
C ALA A 276 13.88 8.72 -13.95
N ILE A 277 12.76 8.86 -13.21
CA ILE A 277 12.14 10.17 -12.98
C ILE A 277 13.11 11.11 -12.26
N LEU A 278 13.83 10.63 -11.25
CA LEU A 278 14.84 11.41 -10.53
C LEU A 278 15.97 11.88 -11.44
N HIS A 279 16.51 10.99 -12.29
CA HIS A 279 17.56 11.36 -13.27
C HIS A 279 17.10 12.45 -14.23
N ARG A 280 15.83 12.42 -14.66
CA ARG A 280 15.23 13.53 -15.46
C ARG A 280 15.22 14.84 -14.71
N HIS A 281 14.83 14.85 -13.43
CA HIS A 281 14.87 16.06 -12.59
C HIS A 281 16.30 16.61 -12.43
N LYS A 282 17.31 15.73 -12.40
CA LYS A 282 18.73 16.11 -12.36
C LYS A 282 19.29 16.52 -13.72
N GLY A 283 18.52 16.41 -14.82
CA GLY A 283 18.98 16.69 -16.20
C GLY A 283 19.77 15.57 -16.85
N GLU A 284 19.85 14.40 -16.25
CA GLU A 284 20.60 13.22 -16.70
C GLU A 284 19.73 12.36 -17.65
N MET A 285 19.38 12.92 -18.82
CA MET A 285 18.39 12.37 -19.73
C MET A 285 18.77 10.99 -20.27
N ASP A 286 20.04 10.80 -20.68
CA ASP A 286 20.52 9.52 -21.23
C ASP A 286 20.32 8.38 -20.24
N ARG A 287 20.66 8.62 -18.97
CA ARG A 287 20.49 7.62 -17.91
C ARG A 287 19.02 7.31 -17.63
N ALA A 288 18.18 8.33 -17.61
CA ALA A 288 16.73 8.17 -17.44
C ALA A 288 16.12 7.33 -18.57
N ASP A 289 16.55 7.57 -19.81
CA ASP A 289 16.03 6.84 -20.98
C ASP A 289 16.53 5.39 -21.03
N GLU A 290 17.79 5.11 -20.66
CA GLU A 290 18.29 3.74 -20.51
C GLU A 290 17.44 2.93 -19.53
N ILE A 291 17.17 3.50 -18.34
CA ILE A 291 16.35 2.85 -17.32
C ILE A 291 14.91 2.65 -17.83
N LYS A 292 14.34 3.67 -18.47
CA LYS A 292 13.00 3.58 -19.02
C LYS A 292 12.86 2.46 -20.04
N VAL A 293 13.80 2.34 -20.98
CA VAL A 293 13.80 1.25 -21.98
C VAL A 293 13.84 -0.11 -21.30
N MET A 294 14.65 -0.27 -20.27
CA MET A 294 14.73 -1.52 -19.50
C MET A 294 13.40 -1.84 -18.79
N VAL A 295 12.78 -0.86 -18.11
CA VAL A 295 11.50 -1.04 -17.42
C VAL A 295 10.39 -1.38 -18.40
N ASP A 296 10.26 -0.63 -19.51
CA ASP A 296 9.27 -0.86 -20.56
C ASP A 296 9.41 -2.26 -21.17
N PHE A 297 10.65 -2.71 -21.39
CA PHE A 297 10.92 -4.05 -21.90
C PHE A 297 10.46 -5.15 -20.93
N ARG A 298 10.73 -4.98 -19.64
CA ARG A 298 10.31 -5.95 -18.60
C ARG A 298 8.78 -5.99 -18.42
N ARG A 299 8.09 -4.85 -18.57
CA ARG A 299 6.63 -4.74 -18.42
C ARG A 299 5.84 -4.95 -19.72
N LYS A 300 6.48 -5.13 -20.87
CA LYS A 300 5.82 -5.19 -22.19
C LYS A 300 4.69 -6.23 -22.34
N SER A 301 4.75 -7.31 -21.56
CA SER A 301 3.74 -8.38 -21.55
C SER A 301 2.71 -8.24 -20.44
N ASN A 302 2.76 -7.18 -19.65
CA ASN A 302 1.82 -6.94 -18.57
C ASN A 302 0.63 -6.11 -19.09
N PRO A 303 -0.63 -6.65 -19.11
CA PRO A 303 -1.79 -5.92 -19.58
C PRO A 303 -2.11 -4.70 -18.73
N PHE A 304 -1.86 -4.76 -17.42
CA PHE A 304 -2.08 -3.63 -16.51
C PHE A 304 -1.12 -2.48 -16.75
N TYR A 305 0.12 -2.78 -17.17
CA TYR A 305 1.06 -1.74 -17.55
C TYR A 305 0.54 -0.92 -18.74
N HIS A 306 0.03 -1.58 -19.74
CA HIS A 306 -0.58 -0.88 -20.89
C HIS A 306 -1.88 -0.17 -20.51
N PHE A 307 -2.66 -0.72 -19.59
CA PHE A 307 -3.84 -0.05 -19.05
C PHE A 307 -3.46 1.28 -18.36
N ILE A 308 -2.48 1.29 -17.46
CA ILE A 308 -2.09 2.51 -16.73
C ILE A 308 -1.50 3.58 -17.66
N LEU A 309 -0.73 3.19 -18.68
CA LEU A 309 -0.26 4.10 -19.72
C LEU A 309 -1.43 4.70 -20.52
N GLY A 310 -2.48 3.91 -20.78
CA GLY A 310 -3.72 4.37 -21.39
C GLY A 310 -4.46 5.40 -20.54
N GLU A 311 -4.61 5.16 -19.24
CA GLU A 311 -5.22 6.11 -18.30
C GLU A 311 -4.42 7.42 -18.23
N GLN A 312 -3.09 7.34 -18.17
CA GLN A 312 -2.23 8.52 -18.19
C GLN A 312 -2.41 9.34 -19.48
N ALA A 313 -2.38 8.67 -20.62
CA ALA A 313 -2.56 9.34 -21.92
C ALA A 313 -3.95 9.98 -22.03
N LEU A 314 -5.00 9.33 -21.50
CA LEU A 314 -6.35 9.88 -21.44
C LEU A 314 -6.43 11.14 -20.59
N GLU A 315 -5.83 11.15 -19.38
CA GLU A 315 -5.79 12.31 -18.49
C GLU A 315 -5.05 13.50 -19.13
N GLU A 316 -4.01 13.21 -19.91
CA GLU A 316 -3.23 14.22 -20.64
C GLU A 316 -3.89 14.65 -21.98
N GLY A 317 -5.05 14.10 -22.32
CA GLY A 317 -5.78 14.42 -23.55
C GLY A 317 -5.18 13.81 -24.82
N ARG A 318 -4.25 12.87 -24.71
CA ARG A 318 -3.59 12.14 -25.81
C ARG A 318 -4.42 10.92 -26.23
N TYR A 319 -5.60 11.17 -26.79
CA TYR A 319 -6.65 10.19 -27.00
C TYR A 319 -6.26 9.01 -27.91
N GLU A 320 -5.57 9.25 -29.01
CA GLU A 320 -5.14 8.22 -29.96
C GLU A 320 -4.09 7.30 -29.33
N GLU A 321 -3.21 7.88 -28.51
CA GLU A 321 -2.20 7.13 -27.78
C GLU A 321 -2.87 6.28 -26.68
N ALA A 322 -3.85 6.84 -25.96
CA ALA A 322 -4.64 6.11 -24.98
C ALA A 322 -5.31 4.87 -25.61
N LEU A 323 -5.96 5.03 -26.78
CA LEU A 323 -6.57 3.91 -27.51
C LEU A 323 -5.52 2.86 -27.91
N THR A 324 -4.33 3.27 -28.32
CA THR A 324 -3.25 2.35 -28.68
C THR A 324 -2.82 1.49 -27.49
N PHE A 325 -2.66 2.10 -26.33
CA PHE A 325 -2.33 1.39 -25.10
C PHE A 325 -3.44 0.45 -24.64
N TYR A 326 -4.71 0.90 -24.62
CA TYR A 326 -5.85 0.05 -24.27
C TYR A 326 -6.01 -1.14 -25.22
N GLN A 327 -5.84 -0.93 -26.52
CA GLN A 327 -5.88 -2.04 -27.49
C GLN A 327 -4.75 -3.05 -27.24
N ARG A 328 -3.58 -2.59 -26.81
CA ARG A 328 -2.48 -3.48 -26.43
C ARG A 328 -2.79 -4.26 -25.17
N ALA A 329 -3.35 -3.61 -24.15
CA ALA A 329 -3.85 -4.27 -22.95
C ALA A 329 -4.86 -5.38 -23.27
N LEU A 330 -5.88 -5.08 -24.11
CA LEU A 330 -6.91 -6.07 -24.51
C LEU A 330 -6.37 -7.21 -25.37
N ARG A 331 -5.28 -7.02 -26.12
CA ARG A 331 -4.62 -8.13 -26.81
C ARG A 331 -3.92 -9.10 -25.85
N LEU A 332 -3.45 -8.60 -24.71
CA LEU A 332 -2.80 -9.40 -23.68
C LEU A 332 -3.83 -10.08 -22.75
N ASP A 333 -4.91 -9.36 -22.41
CA ASP A 333 -6.01 -9.88 -21.60
C ASP A 333 -7.33 -9.24 -22.06
N ASN A 334 -8.17 -9.97 -22.78
CA ASN A 334 -9.41 -9.47 -23.37
C ASN A 334 -10.61 -9.48 -22.41
N THR A 335 -10.42 -9.94 -21.19
CA THR A 335 -11.46 -10.05 -20.16
C THR A 335 -11.52 -8.81 -19.25
N ARG A 336 -10.62 -7.85 -19.41
CA ARG A 336 -10.50 -6.68 -18.56
C ARG A 336 -11.60 -5.64 -18.86
N HIS A 337 -12.60 -5.59 -17.98
CA HIS A 337 -13.70 -4.62 -18.08
C HIS A 337 -13.20 -3.18 -17.90
N GLU A 338 -12.19 -2.94 -17.05
CA GLU A 338 -11.61 -1.61 -16.78
C GLU A 338 -10.98 -1.02 -18.05
N VAL A 339 -10.30 -1.85 -18.86
CA VAL A 339 -9.68 -1.42 -20.12
C VAL A 339 -10.76 -1.06 -21.13
N VAL A 340 -11.83 -1.87 -21.22
CA VAL A 340 -12.97 -1.62 -22.12
C VAL A 340 -13.71 -0.34 -21.70
N PHE A 341 -13.84 -0.09 -20.40
CA PHE A 341 -14.40 1.14 -19.86
C PHE A 341 -13.51 2.35 -20.18
N GLY A 342 -12.19 2.22 -20.05
CA GLY A 342 -11.22 3.25 -20.47
C GLY A 342 -11.39 3.65 -21.93
N MET A 343 -11.56 2.66 -22.84
CA MET A 343 -11.86 2.95 -24.25
C MET A 343 -13.18 3.70 -24.44
N SER A 344 -14.22 3.36 -23.67
CA SER A 344 -15.49 4.10 -23.69
C SER A 344 -15.29 5.58 -23.33
N LYS A 345 -14.50 5.86 -22.30
CA LYS A 345 -14.15 7.25 -21.89
C LYS A 345 -13.46 8.02 -23.01
N VAL A 346 -12.50 7.37 -23.70
CA VAL A 346 -11.80 8.00 -24.84
C VAL A 346 -12.73 8.31 -25.99
N TYR A 347 -13.58 7.36 -26.43
CA TYR A 347 -14.53 7.63 -27.51
C TYR A 347 -15.54 8.72 -27.15
N TYR A 348 -15.97 8.78 -25.89
CA TYR A 348 -16.81 9.87 -25.40
C TYR A 348 -16.10 11.23 -25.52
N ALA A 349 -14.84 11.31 -25.10
CA ALA A 349 -14.03 12.53 -25.22
C ALA A 349 -13.79 12.98 -26.66
N LEU A 350 -13.69 12.01 -27.59
CA LEU A 350 -13.58 12.26 -29.03
C LEU A 350 -14.94 12.63 -29.70
N GLY A 351 -16.07 12.56 -28.99
CA GLY A 351 -17.41 12.82 -29.50
C GLY A 351 -18.02 11.66 -30.28
N ASP A 352 -17.39 10.51 -30.36
CA ASP A 352 -17.97 9.28 -30.95
C ASP A 352 -18.84 8.56 -29.93
N ILE A 353 -20.05 9.09 -29.75
CA ILE A 353 -21.02 8.59 -28.77
C ILE A 353 -21.41 7.14 -29.06
N SER A 354 -21.53 6.75 -30.36
CA SER A 354 -21.89 5.39 -30.72
C SER A 354 -20.87 4.35 -30.28
N SER A 355 -19.58 4.64 -30.48
CA SER A 355 -18.50 3.78 -29.98
C SER A 355 -18.43 3.79 -28.48
N ALA A 356 -18.58 4.96 -27.84
CA ALA A 356 -18.58 5.07 -26.38
C ALA A 356 -19.64 4.17 -25.73
N GLU A 357 -20.89 4.22 -26.20
CA GLU A 357 -21.96 3.38 -25.70
C GLU A 357 -21.71 1.87 -25.95
N ARG A 358 -21.18 1.52 -27.11
CA ARG A 358 -20.84 0.13 -27.41
C ARG A 358 -19.81 -0.44 -26.48
N PHE A 359 -18.73 0.32 -26.21
CA PHE A 359 -17.67 -0.11 -25.29
C PHE A 359 -18.16 -0.10 -23.84
N LEU A 360 -19.00 0.86 -23.43
CA LEU A 360 -19.60 0.87 -22.10
C LEU A 360 -20.47 -0.38 -21.86
N LYS A 361 -21.35 -0.72 -22.80
CA LYS A 361 -22.16 -1.95 -22.70
C LYS A 361 -21.29 -3.21 -22.58
N ARG A 362 -20.18 -3.26 -23.33
CA ARG A 362 -19.23 -4.37 -23.24
C ARG A 362 -18.53 -4.42 -21.87
N ALA A 363 -18.15 -3.27 -21.31
CA ALA A 363 -17.52 -3.21 -19.99
C ALA A 363 -18.46 -3.77 -18.92
N VAL A 364 -19.73 -3.34 -18.91
CA VAL A 364 -20.76 -3.85 -17.98
C VAL A 364 -20.95 -5.37 -18.10
N LEU A 365 -20.89 -5.93 -19.31
CA LEU A 365 -21.01 -7.38 -19.52
C LEU A 365 -19.78 -8.17 -19.02
N LEU A 366 -18.62 -7.54 -18.96
CA LEU A 366 -17.38 -8.16 -18.48
C LEU A 366 -17.17 -7.96 -16.99
N ALA A 367 -17.82 -6.99 -16.36
CA ALA A 367 -17.69 -6.73 -14.94
C ALA A 367 -18.15 -7.95 -14.12
N PRO A 368 -17.35 -8.42 -13.16
CA PRO A 368 -17.61 -9.67 -12.44
C PRO A 368 -18.75 -9.56 -11.42
N ASN A 369 -19.06 -8.35 -10.95
CA ASN A 369 -20.08 -8.07 -9.95
C ASN A 369 -20.80 -6.74 -10.23
N GLU A 370 -22.01 -6.55 -9.66
CA GLU A 370 -22.75 -5.29 -9.72
C GLU A 370 -22.01 -4.08 -9.08
N GLN A 371 -20.89 -4.31 -8.41
CA GLN A 371 -20.09 -3.30 -7.72
C GLN A 371 -18.96 -2.73 -8.58
N ASP A 372 -18.63 -3.35 -9.68
CA ASP A 372 -17.62 -2.94 -10.66
C ASP A 372 -18.28 -2.18 -11.84
#